data_a3e737d6c590395e64f3521516d683d9
#
_entry.id   a3e737d6c590395e64f3521516d683d9
#
_cell.length_a   1.000
_cell.length_b   1.000
_cell.length_c   1.000
_cell.angle_alpha   90.00
_cell.angle_beta   90.00
_cell.angle_gamma   90.00
#
_symmetry.space_group_name_H-M   'P 1'
#
loop_
_entity.id
_entity.type
_entity.pdbx_description
1 polymer ?
#
loop_
_entity_poly.entity_id
_entity_poly.type
_entity_poly.pdbx_seq_one_letter_code
_entity_poly.pdbx_strand_id
1 'polypeptide(L)'
;VQTCALPIYDEMVNGLVAVEGPGISLTLADPIAAGSDGASTPRESSGMQIRVVTDADLRLLVRLLWQAGAEGIAINGNRLGVQTSVRKAGSNILVGVTAVTSPYTIQAIGDRDTLASAVSKSTQRSLYDSFAQAGIYPQVNKESSITLEAAPSGELSYAKRSE
;
A
#
# COMPACT_ATOMS: atom_id res chain seq x y z
N VAL A 1 -23.26 24.32 11.22
CA VAL A 1 -22.05 23.80 11.85
C VAL A 1 -21.49 22.54 11.19
N GLN A 2 -22.31 21.83 10.40
CA GLN A 2 -21.84 20.64 9.67
C GLN A 2 -21.09 20.98 8.38
N THR A 3 -21.15 22.21 7.91
CA THR A 3 -20.51 22.63 6.66
C THR A 3 -18.99 22.76 6.74
N CYS A 4 -18.41 22.85 7.95
CA CYS A 4 -16.95 22.94 8.11
C CYS A 4 -16.25 21.57 8.11
N ALA A 5 -16.97 20.48 8.37
CA ALA A 5 -16.40 19.15 8.45
C ALA A 5 -16.22 18.47 7.07
N LEU A 6 -17.09 18.78 6.10
CA LEU A 6 -17.09 18.17 4.78
C LEU A 6 -15.81 18.46 3.97
N PRO A 7 -15.31 19.71 3.86
CA PRO A 7 -14.06 19.97 3.14
C PRO A 7 -12.85 19.27 3.76
N ILE A 8 -12.79 19.19 5.09
CA ILE A 8 -11.69 18.50 5.80
C ILE A 8 -11.74 17.00 5.51
N TYR A 9 -12.92 16.40 5.53
CA TYR A 9 -13.08 14.99 5.20
C TYR A 9 -12.65 14.68 3.78
N ASP A 10 -13.04 15.50 2.82
CA ASP A 10 -12.65 15.34 1.42
C ASP A 10 -11.14 15.46 1.25
N GLU A 11 -10.50 16.40 1.94
CA GLU A 11 -9.05 16.55 1.93
C GLU A 11 -8.33 15.33 2.53
N MET A 12 -8.87 14.76 3.59
CA MET A 12 -8.34 13.55 4.22
C MET A 12 -8.42 12.35 3.26
N VAL A 13 -9.56 12.14 2.63
CA VAL A 13 -9.78 11.02 1.69
C VAL A 13 -8.91 11.18 0.44
N ASN A 14 -8.73 12.39 -0.04
CA ASN A 14 -7.89 12.68 -1.20
C ASN A 14 -6.38 12.75 -0.88
N GLY A 15 -6.01 12.60 0.39
CA GLY A 15 -4.61 12.60 0.79
C GLY A 15 -3.97 13.97 0.84
N LEU A 16 -4.76 15.05 0.90
CA LEU A 16 -4.27 16.43 0.86
C LEU A 16 -3.80 16.95 2.21
N VAL A 17 -4.17 16.28 3.29
CA VAL A 17 -3.75 16.64 4.66
C VAL A 17 -3.18 15.42 5.37
N ALA A 18 -2.25 15.65 6.30
CA ALA A 18 -1.75 14.61 7.17
C ALA A 18 -2.86 14.12 8.11
N VAL A 19 -2.88 12.83 8.40
CA VAL A 19 -3.85 12.23 9.32
C VAL A 19 -3.14 11.34 10.33
N GLU A 20 -3.72 11.23 11.50
CA GLU A 20 -3.20 10.40 12.60
C GLU A 20 -4.35 9.62 13.23
N GLY A 21 -4.10 8.38 13.59
CA GLY A 21 -5.08 7.56 14.27
C GLY A 21 -4.64 6.11 14.40
N PRO A 22 -5.47 5.27 15.06
CA PRO A 22 -5.20 3.84 15.14
C PRO A 22 -5.35 3.17 13.78
N GLY A 23 -4.70 2.04 13.62
CA GLY A 23 -4.79 1.30 12.37
C GLY A 23 -3.91 0.06 12.35
N ILE A 24 -3.55 -0.35 11.15
CA ILE A 24 -2.68 -1.51 10.93
C ILE A 24 -1.51 -1.16 10.03
N SER A 25 -0.45 -1.94 10.17
CA SER A 25 0.70 -1.95 9.27
C SER A 25 0.83 -3.35 8.68
N LEU A 26 0.77 -3.46 7.37
CA LEU A 26 0.91 -4.71 6.64
C LEU A 26 2.20 -4.67 5.83
N THR A 27 3.10 -5.60 6.12
CA THR A 27 4.41 -5.68 5.45
C THR A 27 4.49 -6.92 4.59
N LEU A 28 4.92 -6.73 3.34
CA LEU A 28 5.18 -7.77 2.35
C LEU A 28 6.59 -7.60 1.81
N ALA A 29 7.31 -8.70 1.66
CA ALA A 29 8.62 -8.66 1.03
C ALA A 29 8.68 -9.68 -0.10
N ASP A 30 9.39 -9.35 -1.16
CA ASP A 30 9.71 -10.31 -2.21
C ASP A 30 10.55 -11.44 -1.62
N PRO A 31 10.40 -12.68 -2.09
CA PRO A 31 11.17 -13.78 -1.58
C PRO A 31 12.67 -13.54 -1.88
N ILE A 32 13.49 -13.74 -0.85
CA ILE A 32 14.94 -13.72 -1.04
C ILE A 32 15.31 -14.97 -1.81
N ALA A 33 15.88 -14.81 -2.99
CA ALA A 33 16.41 -15.94 -3.74
C ALA A 33 17.50 -16.63 -2.89
N ALA A 34 17.26 -17.84 -2.46
CA ALA A 34 18.23 -18.62 -1.72
C ALA A 34 19.48 -18.79 -2.60
N GLY A 35 20.58 -18.12 -2.23
CA GLY A 35 21.85 -18.25 -2.92
C GLY A 35 22.37 -16.99 -3.62
N SER A 36 21.91 -15.81 -3.29
CA SER A 36 22.52 -14.58 -3.81
C SER A 36 23.74 -14.18 -2.97
N ASP A 37 24.74 -15.04 -2.90
CA ASP A 37 26.08 -14.61 -2.61
C ASP A 37 26.68 -13.99 -3.89
N GLY A 38 26.43 -12.70 -4.06
CA GLY A 38 27.28 -11.81 -4.87
C GLY A 38 27.52 -12.14 -6.35
N ALA A 39 26.86 -13.11 -6.94
CA ALA A 39 27.06 -13.47 -8.34
C ALA A 39 25.79 -13.13 -9.13
N SER A 40 25.80 -11.97 -9.73
CA SER A 40 24.82 -11.54 -10.71
C SER A 40 24.95 -12.35 -12.01
N THR A 41 24.41 -13.54 -12.02
CA THR A 41 24.09 -14.20 -13.28
C THR A 41 22.63 -14.63 -13.21
N PRO A 42 21.79 -14.16 -14.13
CA PRO A 42 20.48 -14.74 -14.27
C PRO A 42 20.66 -16.17 -14.74
N ARG A 43 20.68 -17.11 -13.82
CA ARG A 43 20.50 -18.48 -14.20
C ARG A 43 19.05 -18.66 -14.58
N GLU A 44 18.82 -18.83 -15.85
CA GLU A 44 17.68 -19.53 -16.37
C GLU A 44 17.70 -20.95 -15.80
N SER A 45 17.31 -21.09 -14.54
CA SER A 45 17.07 -22.41 -13.99
C SER A 45 15.60 -22.72 -14.13
N SER A 46 15.30 -23.45 -15.18
CA SER A 46 14.20 -24.43 -15.24
C SER A 46 12.94 -24.07 -14.47
N GLY A 47 12.03 -23.34 -15.10
CA GLY A 47 10.59 -23.49 -14.84
C GLY A 47 10.01 -22.98 -13.54
N MET A 48 10.81 -22.55 -12.58
CA MET A 48 10.30 -21.88 -11.37
C MET A 48 10.33 -20.37 -11.57
N GLN A 49 9.22 -19.84 -12.04
CA GLN A 49 9.00 -18.40 -12.01
C GLN A 49 8.96 -17.99 -10.54
N ILE A 50 9.97 -17.24 -10.10
CA ILE A 50 9.96 -16.62 -8.78
C ILE A 50 8.85 -15.59 -8.80
N ARG A 51 7.74 -15.88 -8.12
CA ARG A 51 6.65 -14.93 -7.99
C ARG A 51 7.09 -13.82 -7.06
N VAL A 52 7.02 -12.60 -7.53
CA VAL A 52 7.25 -11.40 -6.74
C VAL A 52 5.93 -10.73 -6.41
N VAL A 53 5.93 -9.82 -5.43
CA VAL A 53 4.77 -8.99 -5.15
C VAL A 53 4.52 -8.09 -6.35
N THR A 54 3.29 -8.10 -6.86
CA THR A 54 2.91 -7.32 -8.04
C THR A 54 2.09 -6.09 -7.66
N ASP A 55 1.97 -5.16 -8.61
CA ASP A 55 1.07 -4.02 -8.47
C ASP A 55 -0.38 -4.45 -8.26
N ALA A 56 -0.81 -5.53 -8.90
CA ALA A 56 -2.14 -6.09 -8.72
C ALA A 56 -2.38 -6.58 -7.29
N ASP A 57 -1.37 -7.19 -6.67
CA ASP A 57 -1.44 -7.63 -5.27
C ASP A 57 -1.61 -6.43 -4.33
N LEU A 58 -0.84 -5.38 -4.53
CA LEU A 58 -0.94 -4.17 -3.72
C LEU A 58 -2.28 -3.46 -3.91
N ARG A 59 -2.77 -3.38 -5.15
CA ARG A 59 -4.09 -2.79 -5.43
C ARG A 59 -5.22 -3.59 -4.77
N LEU A 60 -5.13 -4.91 -4.77
CA LEU A 60 -6.13 -5.74 -4.11
C LEU A 60 -6.15 -5.49 -2.60
N LEU A 61 -4.98 -5.47 -1.96
CA LEU A 61 -4.88 -5.21 -0.52
C LEU A 61 -5.40 -3.81 -0.16
N VAL A 62 -5.05 -2.81 -0.93
CA VAL A 62 -5.54 -1.44 -0.74
C VAL A 62 -7.06 -1.39 -0.88
N ARG A 63 -7.61 -2.05 -1.89
CA ARG A 63 -9.07 -2.10 -2.08
C ARG A 63 -9.78 -2.77 -0.91
N LEU A 64 -9.22 -3.87 -0.40
CA LEU A 64 -9.79 -4.55 0.77
C LEU A 64 -9.79 -3.64 2.01
N LEU A 65 -8.74 -2.87 2.20
CA LEU A 65 -8.64 -1.92 3.29
C LEU A 65 -9.63 -0.76 3.14
N TRP A 66 -9.79 -0.21 1.94
CA TRP A 66 -10.82 0.80 1.68
C TRP A 66 -12.22 0.27 1.94
N GLN A 67 -12.52 -0.94 1.50
CA GLN A 67 -13.81 -1.61 1.75
C GLN A 67 -14.07 -1.87 3.23
N ALA A 68 -13.01 -2.08 4.01
CA ALA A 68 -13.10 -2.28 5.44
C ALA A 68 -13.23 -0.98 6.24
N GLY A 69 -13.31 0.16 5.57
CA GLY A 69 -13.52 1.46 6.19
C GLY A 69 -12.24 2.21 6.54
N ALA A 70 -11.11 1.92 5.87
CA ALA A 70 -9.90 2.70 6.08
C ALA A 70 -10.13 4.17 5.73
N GLU A 71 -9.64 5.05 6.58
CA GLU A 71 -9.78 6.50 6.42
C GLU A 71 -8.56 7.13 5.76
N GLY A 72 -7.44 6.46 5.81
CA GLY A 72 -6.20 6.85 5.13
C GLY A 72 -5.32 5.64 4.90
N ILE A 73 -4.64 5.58 3.76
CA ILE A 73 -3.72 4.50 3.41
C ILE A 73 -2.45 5.11 2.80
N ALA A 74 -1.30 4.51 3.12
CA ALA A 74 -0.03 4.83 2.49
C ALA A 74 0.76 3.55 2.18
N ILE A 75 1.51 3.56 1.09
CA ILE A 75 2.44 2.49 0.72
C ILE A 75 3.85 3.07 0.77
N ASN A 76 4.71 2.47 1.60
CA ASN A 76 6.10 2.93 1.81
C ASN A 76 6.18 4.44 2.09
N GLY A 77 5.25 4.95 2.90
CA GLY A 77 5.18 6.36 3.24
C GLY A 77 4.52 7.26 2.19
N ASN A 78 4.10 6.71 1.06
CA ASN A 78 3.43 7.47 -0.01
C ASN A 78 1.92 7.43 0.20
N ARG A 79 1.33 8.58 0.53
CA ARG A 79 -0.09 8.71 0.79
C ARG A 79 -0.92 8.40 -0.45
N LEU A 80 -1.94 7.59 -0.28
CA LEU A 80 -2.90 7.29 -1.34
C LEU A 80 -4.14 8.18 -1.20
N GLY A 81 -4.53 8.83 -2.29
CA GLY A 81 -5.85 9.41 -2.45
C GLY A 81 -6.73 8.47 -3.27
N VAL A 82 -7.98 8.84 -3.45
CA VAL A 82 -8.94 8.04 -4.24
C VAL A 82 -8.54 7.91 -5.72
N GLN A 83 -7.72 8.82 -6.21
CA GLN A 83 -7.26 8.83 -7.60
C GLN A 83 -5.79 8.39 -7.76
N THR A 84 -5.11 8.08 -6.66
CA THR A 84 -3.72 7.64 -6.72
C THR A 84 -3.65 6.26 -7.34
N SER A 85 -2.87 6.11 -8.39
CA SER A 85 -2.69 4.83 -9.07
C SER A 85 -1.53 4.04 -8.49
N VAL A 86 -1.69 2.73 -8.45
CA VAL A 86 -0.62 1.78 -8.18
C VAL A 86 -0.44 0.95 -9.45
N ARG A 87 0.73 1.04 -10.08
CA ARG A 87 0.98 0.41 -11.38
C ARG A 87 2.41 -0.10 -11.50
N LYS A 88 2.59 -1.05 -12.37
CA LYS A 88 3.92 -1.58 -12.70
C LYS A 88 4.61 -0.67 -13.72
N ALA A 89 5.88 -0.37 -13.48
CA ALA A 89 6.74 0.35 -14.41
C ALA A 89 8.10 -0.36 -14.48
N GLY A 90 8.31 -1.14 -15.53
CA GLY A 90 9.50 -1.99 -15.63
C GLY A 90 9.57 -3.02 -14.51
N SER A 91 10.64 -3.02 -13.74
CA SER A 91 10.83 -3.88 -12.57
C SER A 91 10.31 -3.26 -11.27
N ASN A 92 9.86 -2.01 -11.30
CA ASN A 92 9.40 -1.28 -10.13
C ASN A 92 7.88 -1.12 -10.12
N ILE A 93 7.34 -0.81 -8.93
CA ILE A 93 5.95 -0.44 -8.77
C ILE A 93 5.89 1.06 -8.50
N LEU A 94 5.03 1.77 -9.21
CA LEU A 94 4.78 3.19 -8.99
C LEU A 94 3.53 3.38 -8.15
N VAL A 95 3.67 4.12 -7.07
CA VAL A 95 2.56 4.65 -6.28
C VAL A 95 2.43 6.14 -6.64
N GLY A 96 1.41 6.45 -7.44
CA GLY A 96 1.36 7.76 -8.09
C GLY A 96 2.55 7.93 -9.04
N VAL A 97 3.47 8.82 -8.71
CA VAL A 97 4.70 9.09 -9.47
C VAL A 97 5.96 8.59 -8.77
N THR A 98 5.83 7.98 -7.60
CA THR A 98 6.97 7.54 -6.77
C THR A 98 7.20 6.05 -6.94
N ALA A 99 8.42 5.67 -7.28
CA ALA A 99 8.81 4.27 -7.36
C ALA A 99 9.01 3.69 -5.96
N VAL A 100 8.43 2.53 -5.71
CA VAL A 100 8.59 1.78 -4.46
C VAL A 100 9.18 0.40 -4.75
N THR A 101 9.92 -0.11 -3.80
CA THR A 101 10.58 -1.42 -3.90
C THR A 101 10.30 -2.27 -2.66
N SER A 102 10.52 -3.58 -2.76
CA SER A 102 10.43 -4.49 -1.63
C SER A 102 11.45 -4.09 -0.53
N PRO A 103 11.11 -4.20 0.77
CA PRO A 103 9.81 -4.62 1.28
C PRO A 103 8.73 -3.54 1.14
N TYR A 104 7.47 -4.00 0.94
CA TYR A 104 6.33 -3.09 0.81
C TYR A 104 5.60 -3.01 2.15
N THR A 105 5.43 -1.81 2.68
CA THR A 105 4.67 -1.57 3.90
C THR A 105 3.43 -0.76 3.57
N ILE A 106 2.26 -1.35 3.82
CA ILE A 106 0.97 -0.69 3.66
C ILE A 106 0.50 -0.29 5.05
N GLN A 107 0.31 0.99 5.28
CA GLN A 107 -0.25 1.53 6.51
C GLN A 107 -1.67 2.01 6.25
N ALA A 108 -2.60 1.65 7.13
CA ALA A 108 -3.99 2.04 7.01
C ALA A 108 -4.52 2.51 8.36
N ILE A 109 -5.20 3.64 8.37
CA ILE A 109 -5.84 4.20 9.56
C ILE A 109 -7.32 3.84 9.56
N GLY A 110 -7.81 3.36 10.67
CA GLY A 110 -9.21 2.96 10.87
C GLY A 110 -9.36 2.04 12.08
N ASP A 111 -10.47 1.31 12.13
CA ASP A 111 -10.69 0.30 13.15
C ASP A 111 -9.70 -0.85 12.96
N ARG A 112 -8.77 -1.01 13.90
CA ARG A 112 -7.69 -2.00 13.84
C ARG A 112 -8.21 -3.43 13.65
N ASP A 113 -9.24 -3.80 14.37
CA ASP A 113 -9.77 -5.17 14.33
C ASP A 113 -10.45 -5.45 12.97
N THR A 114 -11.22 -4.51 12.48
CA THR A 114 -11.89 -4.62 11.18
C THR A 114 -10.88 -4.65 10.02
N LEU A 115 -9.89 -3.76 10.06
CA LEU A 115 -8.84 -3.71 9.02
C LEU A 115 -7.98 -4.97 9.03
N ALA A 116 -7.56 -5.44 10.20
CA ALA A 116 -6.77 -6.66 10.34
C ALA A 116 -7.55 -7.89 9.86
N SER A 117 -8.85 -7.98 10.17
CA SER A 117 -9.70 -9.06 9.68
C SER A 117 -9.84 -9.07 8.16
N ALA A 118 -9.97 -7.90 7.54
CA ALA A 118 -10.16 -7.78 6.09
C ALA A 118 -8.96 -8.33 5.30
N VAL A 119 -7.76 -8.22 5.85
CA VAL A 119 -6.51 -8.68 5.21
C VAL A 119 -5.91 -9.90 5.90
N SER A 120 -6.68 -10.59 6.76
CA SER A 120 -6.20 -11.76 7.48
C SER A 120 -6.14 -13.00 6.59
N LYS A 121 -5.30 -13.95 7.01
CA LYS A 121 -5.20 -15.25 6.35
C LYS A 121 -6.54 -16.00 6.33
N SER A 122 -7.32 -15.90 7.40
CA SER A 122 -8.62 -16.58 7.50
C SER A 122 -9.65 -16.05 6.51
N THR A 123 -9.61 -14.77 6.21
CA THR A 123 -10.53 -14.10 5.27
C THR A 123 -10.04 -14.21 3.82
N GLN A 124 -8.73 -14.12 3.60
CA GLN A 124 -8.11 -14.10 2.27
C GLN A 124 -7.24 -15.34 2.04
N ARG A 125 -7.80 -16.53 2.20
CA ARG A 125 -7.06 -17.79 2.09
C ARG A 125 -6.35 -17.98 0.76
N SER A 126 -7.05 -17.76 -0.34
CA SER A 126 -6.48 -17.93 -1.68
C SER A 126 -5.29 -17.02 -1.92
N LEU A 127 -5.37 -15.78 -1.47
CA LEU A 127 -4.29 -14.82 -1.60
C LEU A 127 -3.08 -15.23 -0.77
N TYR A 128 -3.28 -15.60 0.49
CA TYR A 128 -2.20 -16.05 1.37
C TYR A 128 -1.57 -17.35 0.91
N ASP A 129 -2.37 -18.30 0.41
CA ASP A 129 -1.85 -19.55 -0.15
C ASP A 129 -0.98 -19.28 -1.38
N SER A 130 -1.40 -18.37 -2.24
CA SER A 130 -0.62 -17.94 -3.40
C SER A 130 0.70 -17.28 -2.99
N PHE A 131 0.68 -16.44 -1.95
CA PHE A 131 1.88 -15.84 -1.40
C PHE A 131 2.81 -16.88 -0.76
N ALA A 132 2.26 -17.80 0.03
CA ALA A 132 3.04 -18.83 0.70
C ALA A 132 3.77 -19.74 -0.30
N GLN A 133 3.11 -20.10 -1.42
CA GLN A 133 3.75 -20.86 -2.48
C GLN A 133 4.94 -20.14 -3.10
N ALA A 134 4.94 -18.83 -3.07
CA ALA A 134 6.04 -18.00 -3.57
C ALA A 134 7.08 -17.64 -2.50
N GLY A 135 6.86 -18.01 -1.24
CA GLY A 135 7.73 -17.61 -0.14
C GLY A 135 7.48 -16.20 0.38
N ILE A 136 6.31 -15.63 0.10
CA ILE A 136 5.90 -14.32 0.57
C ILE A 136 5.00 -14.52 1.78
N TYR A 137 5.37 -13.90 2.91
CA TYR A 137 4.64 -14.04 4.17
C TYR A 137 4.22 -12.66 4.69
N PRO A 138 2.97 -12.23 4.40
CA PRO A 138 2.48 -10.94 4.89
C PRO A 138 2.44 -10.90 6.41
N GLN A 139 2.89 -9.77 6.97
CA GLN A 139 2.92 -9.50 8.41
C GLN A 139 1.94 -8.36 8.69
N VAL A 140 0.94 -8.63 9.54
CA VAL A 140 -0.05 -7.63 9.95
C VAL A 140 0.20 -7.26 11.40
N ASN A 141 0.43 -5.98 11.67
CA ASN A 141 0.59 -5.46 13.03
C ASN A 141 -0.50 -4.41 13.29
N LYS A 142 -1.13 -4.52 14.46
CA LYS A 142 -2.08 -3.51 14.92
C LYS A 142 -1.31 -2.39 15.61
N GLU A 143 -1.56 -1.17 15.18
CA GLU A 143 -0.89 0.02 15.71
C GLU A 143 -1.89 0.91 16.47
N SER A 144 -1.48 1.42 17.62
CA SER A 144 -2.32 2.33 18.43
C SER A 144 -2.37 3.73 17.83
N SER A 145 -1.33 4.14 17.10
CA SER A 145 -1.27 5.42 16.42
C SER A 145 -0.37 5.32 15.20
N ILE A 146 -0.88 5.75 14.08
CA ILE A 146 -0.16 5.86 12.80
C ILE A 146 -0.34 7.28 12.31
N THR A 147 0.75 7.91 11.88
CA THR A 147 0.72 9.21 11.23
C THR A 147 1.02 9.04 9.75
N LEU A 148 0.09 9.46 8.90
CA LEU A 148 0.26 9.48 7.45
C LEU A 148 0.41 10.91 6.97
N GLU A 149 1.53 11.19 6.31
CA GLU A 149 1.80 12.50 5.73
C GLU A 149 0.84 12.78 4.57
N ALA A 150 0.68 14.05 4.23
CA ALA A 150 -0.06 14.43 3.04
C ALA A 150 0.68 13.96 1.78
N ALA A 151 -0.07 13.63 0.73
CA ALA A 151 0.53 13.38 -0.58
C ALA A 151 1.21 14.66 -1.08
N PRO A 152 2.36 14.54 -1.78
CA PRO A 152 2.99 15.70 -2.36
C PRO A 152 2.04 16.37 -3.35
N SER A 153 1.60 17.57 -3.03
CA SER A 153 0.83 18.39 -3.96
C SER A 153 1.80 19.00 -4.95
N GLY A 154 1.57 18.76 -6.23
CA GLY A 154 2.30 19.49 -7.25
C GLY A 154 1.99 20.99 -7.12
N GLU A 155 3.03 21.83 -7.01
CA GLU A 155 2.82 23.26 -7.07
C GLU A 155 2.24 23.66 -8.41
N LEU A 156 1.07 24.27 -8.38
CA LEU A 156 0.50 24.84 -9.58
C LEU A 156 1.18 26.19 -9.86
N SER A 157 2.16 26.17 -10.73
CA SER A 157 2.94 27.39 -11.06
C SER A 157 2.18 28.34 -11.99
N TYR A 158 1.25 27.83 -12.77
CA TYR A 158 0.60 28.59 -13.82
C TYR A 158 -0.94 28.64 -13.72
N ALA A 159 -1.54 27.65 -13.09
CA ALA A 159 -2.98 27.61 -12.93
C ALA A 159 -3.42 28.28 -11.65
N LYS A 160 -4.38 29.16 -11.73
CA LYS A 160 -5.06 29.77 -10.58
C LYS A 160 -6.49 29.28 -10.50
N ARG A 161 -7.00 29.21 -9.28
CA ARG A 161 -8.43 28.88 -9.08
C ARG A 161 -9.27 29.97 -9.75
N SER A 162 -10.14 29.56 -10.67
CA SER A 162 -11.13 30.48 -11.24
C SER A 162 -12.25 30.71 -10.21
N GLU A 163 -12.53 31.95 -9.96
CA GLU A 163 -13.65 32.35 -9.11
C GLU A 163 -14.97 32.27 -9.87
#